data_bb199a75bbe046229aa76c4ec0c0f7f0
#
_entry.id   bb199a75bbe046229aa76c4ec0c0f7f0
#
_cell.length_a   1.000
_cell.length_b   1.000
_cell.length_c   1.000
_cell.angle_alpha   90.00
_cell.angle_beta   90.00
_cell.angle_gamma   90.00
#
_symmetry.space_group_name_H-M   'P 1'
#
loop_
_entity.id
_entity.type
_entity.pdbx_description
1 polymer ?
#
loop_
_entity_poly.entity_id
_entity_poly.type
_entity_poly.pdbx_seq_one_letter_code
_entity_poly.pdbx_strand_id
1 'polypeptide(L)'
;MKKILKISIGILLFIGLQSANAASLESTQKIFDEARGICKTFLKQCEPHLVISNQWQAVTHKEKDIYITSDLVKSLTEDELRAVIYHEVGHAVLRHTTREANWLMSVSANKTYTKEAHYNLRRAHEYEADRFASYTLKFTRRPNHLPEALFKIVPPEYWNVEFPTHPSIIDRVHRVKTIINKGGF
;
A
#
# COMPACT_ATOMS: atom_id res chain seq x y z
N MET A 1 -35.06 -42.85 -23.86
CA MET A 1 -33.61 -42.72 -24.09
C MET A 1 -33.19 -41.31 -23.68
N LYS A 2 -32.61 -41.14 -22.51
CA LYS A 2 -32.12 -39.83 -22.01
C LYS A 2 -30.65 -39.66 -22.43
N LYS A 3 -30.37 -38.65 -23.27
CA LYS A 3 -28.98 -38.27 -23.62
C LYS A 3 -28.38 -37.51 -22.46
N ILE A 4 -27.32 -38.09 -21.86
CA ILE A 4 -26.51 -37.46 -20.83
C ILE A 4 -25.51 -36.56 -21.55
N LEU A 5 -25.67 -35.25 -21.37
CA LEU A 5 -24.71 -34.23 -21.83
C LEU A 5 -23.51 -34.23 -20.89
N LYS A 6 -22.38 -34.73 -21.34
CA LYS A 6 -21.12 -34.65 -20.63
C LYS A 6 -20.58 -33.21 -20.74
N ILE A 7 -20.71 -32.43 -19.69
CA ILE A 7 -20.02 -31.13 -19.56
C ILE A 7 -18.57 -31.42 -19.15
N SER A 8 -17.67 -31.30 -20.12
CA SER A 8 -16.23 -31.28 -19.84
C SER A 8 -15.90 -29.94 -19.19
N ILE A 9 -15.65 -29.98 -17.88
CA ILE A 9 -15.07 -28.84 -17.15
C ILE A 9 -13.61 -28.79 -17.56
N GLY A 10 -13.30 -27.89 -18.48
CA GLY A 10 -11.92 -27.51 -18.78
C GLY A 10 -11.33 -26.80 -17.57
N ILE A 11 -10.45 -27.50 -16.84
CA ILE A 11 -9.58 -26.89 -15.84
C ILE A 11 -8.60 -26.03 -16.64
N LEU A 12 -8.88 -24.72 -16.72
CA LEU A 12 -7.85 -23.74 -17.09
C LEU A 12 -6.79 -23.74 -15.98
N LEU A 13 -5.71 -24.48 -16.23
CA LEU A 13 -4.47 -24.26 -15.52
C LEU A 13 -4.01 -22.83 -15.83
N PHE A 14 -4.31 -21.90 -14.95
CA PHE A 14 -3.56 -20.66 -14.86
C PHE A 14 -2.14 -21.03 -14.41
N ILE A 15 -1.29 -21.38 -15.35
CA ILE A 15 0.16 -21.34 -15.15
C ILE A 15 0.46 -19.86 -14.97
N GLY A 16 0.54 -19.42 -13.71
CA GLY A 16 0.99 -18.09 -13.38
C GLY A 16 2.37 -17.92 -13.99
N LEU A 17 2.47 -17.14 -15.06
CA LEU A 17 3.73 -16.52 -15.46
C LEU A 17 4.21 -15.73 -14.24
N GLN A 18 5.05 -16.37 -13.41
CA GLN A 18 5.85 -15.64 -12.44
C GLN A 18 6.60 -14.60 -13.25
N SER A 19 6.29 -13.34 -13.02
CA SER A 19 7.02 -12.25 -13.66
C SER A 19 8.49 -12.48 -13.32
N ALA A 20 9.35 -12.50 -14.33
CA ALA A 20 10.80 -12.78 -14.20
C ALA A 20 11.53 -11.81 -13.26
N ASN A 21 10.82 -10.90 -12.58
CA ASN A 21 11.30 -9.83 -11.74
C ASN A 21 10.57 -9.73 -10.37
N ALA A 22 9.91 -10.79 -9.90
CA ALA A 22 9.32 -10.78 -8.56
C ALA A 22 10.42 -10.59 -7.50
N ALA A 23 10.10 -9.86 -6.41
CA ALA A 23 11.04 -9.63 -5.33
C ALA A 23 11.47 -10.95 -4.67
N SER A 24 12.77 -11.17 -4.55
CA SER A 24 13.33 -12.31 -3.82
C SER A 24 13.29 -12.05 -2.30
N LEU A 25 13.52 -13.09 -1.50
CA LEU A 25 13.65 -12.92 -0.05
C LEU A 25 14.84 -12.03 0.31
N GLU A 26 15.95 -12.17 -0.42
CA GLU A 26 17.14 -11.35 -0.21
C GLU A 26 16.89 -9.88 -0.56
N SER A 27 16.28 -9.61 -1.71
CA SER A 27 15.93 -8.24 -2.10
C SER A 27 14.87 -7.64 -1.17
N THR A 28 13.92 -8.43 -0.67
CA THR A 28 12.94 -8.01 0.33
C THR A 28 13.61 -7.55 1.62
N GLN A 29 14.57 -8.33 2.14
CA GLN A 29 15.32 -7.95 3.34
C GLN A 29 16.09 -6.64 3.14
N LYS A 30 16.73 -6.47 1.99
CA LYS A 30 17.44 -5.24 1.64
C LYS A 30 16.51 -4.02 1.60
N ILE A 31 15.32 -4.17 1.01
CA ILE A 31 14.32 -3.11 0.98
C ILE A 31 13.84 -2.77 2.40
N PHE A 32 13.66 -3.78 3.27
CA PHE A 32 13.30 -3.57 4.66
C PHE A 32 14.39 -2.82 5.43
N ASP A 33 15.66 -3.11 5.17
CA ASP A 33 16.78 -2.41 5.79
C ASP A 33 16.88 -0.95 5.31
N GLU A 34 16.66 -0.69 4.02
CA GLU A 34 16.53 0.66 3.46
C GLU A 34 15.39 1.43 4.14
N ALA A 35 14.19 0.83 4.23
CA ALA A 35 13.01 1.42 4.86
C ALA A 35 13.22 1.72 6.35
N ARG A 36 13.86 0.80 7.08
CA ARG A 36 14.24 0.99 8.48
C ARG A 36 15.21 2.16 8.65
N GLY A 37 16.19 2.30 7.76
CA GLY A 37 17.11 3.45 7.75
C GLY A 37 16.38 4.77 7.58
N ILE A 38 15.46 4.87 6.61
CA ILE A 38 14.63 6.06 6.38
C ILE A 38 13.76 6.35 7.60
N CYS A 39 13.05 5.35 8.10
CA CYS A 39 12.16 5.52 9.24
C CYS A 39 12.89 6.06 10.49
N LYS A 40 14.09 5.55 10.76
CA LYS A 40 14.92 5.97 11.90
C LYS A 40 15.35 7.44 11.83
N THR A 41 15.34 8.06 10.66
CA THR A 41 15.62 9.51 10.57
C THR A 41 14.50 10.35 11.19
N PHE A 42 13.29 9.81 11.28
CA PHE A 42 12.09 10.50 11.78
C PHE A 42 11.54 9.93 13.09
N LEU A 43 11.70 8.61 13.28
CA LEU A 43 11.17 7.86 14.41
C LEU A 43 12.26 7.00 15.05
N LYS A 44 12.20 6.83 16.40
CA LYS A 44 13.15 5.97 17.11
C LYS A 44 13.05 4.49 16.71
N GLN A 45 11.85 4.04 16.38
CA GLN A 45 11.55 2.65 16.02
C GLN A 45 10.62 2.62 14.83
N CYS A 46 10.96 1.78 13.86
CA CYS A 46 10.13 1.45 12.71
C CYS A 46 10.68 0.13 12.15
N GLU A 47 9.90 -0.92 12.28
CA GLU A 47 10.35 -2.27 11.94
C GLU A 47 9.44 -2.89 10.89
N PRO A 48 9.93 -3.07 9.64
CA PRO A 48 9.25 -3.88 8.64
C PRO A 48 9.31 -5.37 9.00
N HIS A 49 8.19 -6.06 8.88
CA HIS A 49 8.04 -7.49 9.16
C HIS A 49 7.42 -8.19 7.97
N LEU A 50 7.99 -9.33 7.58
CA LEU A 50 7.38 -10.25 6.64
C LEU A 50 6.42 -11.18 7.39
N VAL A 51 5.16 -11.21 6.96
CA VAL A 51 4.13 -12.12 7.50
C VAL A 51 3.85 -13.20 6.46
N ILE A 52 3.99 -14.46 6.86
CA ILE A 52 3.60 -15.59 6.00
C ILE A 52 2.07 -15.65 5.96
N SER A 53 1.49 -15.31 4.83
CA SER A 53 0.05 -15.27 4.63
C SER A 53 -0.29 -15.34 3.14
N ASN A 54 -1.45 -15.90 2.83
CA ASN A 54 -2.05 -15.90 1.50
C ASN A 54 -2.95 -14.69 1.22
N GLN A 55 -2.92 -13.69 2.10
CA GLN A 55 -3.60 -12.42 1.89
C GLN A 55 -2.64 -11.40 1.28
N TRP A 56 -3.15 -10.53 0.43
CA TRP A 56 -2.38 -9.42 -0.14
C TRP A 56 -2.54 -8.21 0.76
N GLN A 57 -1.58 -7.99 1.64
CA GLN A 57 -1.68 -6.93 2.64
C GLN A 57 -0.34 -6.28 2.94
N ALA A 58 -0.37 -4.95 3.00
CA ALA A 58 0.63 -4.13 3.65
C ALA A 58 -0.09 -3.23 4.65
N VAL A 59 0.44 -3.08 5.86
CA VAL A 59 -0.19 -2.26 6.90
C VAL A 59 0.81 -1.76 7.93
N THR A 60 0.66 -0.50 8.33
CA THR A 60 1.39 0.09 9.46
C THR A 60 0.57 -0.06 10.74
N HIS A 61 1.21 -0.61 11.78
CA HIS A 61 0.61 -0.78 13.10
C HIS A 61 1.34 0.05 14.16
N LYS A 62 0.58 0.82 14.93
CA LYS A 62 1.08 1.65 16.05
C LYS A 62 2.29 2.53 15.68
N GLU A 63 2.37 2.99 14.44
CA GLU A 63 3.41 3.90 13.92
C GLU A 63 4.85 3.37 13.99
N LYS A 64 5.04 2.07 14.17
CA LYS A 64 6.37 1.49 14.27
C LYS A 64 6.53 0.16 13.55
N ASP A 65 5.49 -0.65 13.50
CA ASP A 65 5.53 -1.97 12.89
C ASP A 65 4.84 -1.93 11.52
N ILE A 66 5.55 -2.38 10.49
CA ILE A 66 5.03 -2.48 9.12
C ILE A 66 4.96 -3.95 8.78
N TYR A 67 3.77 -4.46 8.49
CA TYR A 67 3.54 -5.85 8.14
C TYR A 67 3.26 -5.98 6.66
N ILE A 68 4.03 -6.84 5.99
CA ILE A 68 3.86 -7.15 4.56
C ILE A 68 3.66 -8.66 4.43
N THR A 69 2.66 -9.07 3.69
CA THR A 69 2.38 -10.48 3.48
C THR A 69 3.26 -11.09 2.39
N SER A 70 3.59 -12.38 2.53
CA SER A 70 4.45 -13.09 1.59
C SER A 70 3.88 -13.15 0.17
N ASP A 71 2.57 -13.24 0.02
CA ASP A 71 1.94 -13.29 -1.30
C ASP A 71 1.94 -11.92 -1.99
N LEU A 72 1.82 -10.83 -1.21
CA LEU A 72 2.00 -9.49 -1.77
C LEU A 72 3.46 -9.31 -2.26
N VAL A 73 4.44 -9.71 -1.47
CA VAL A 73 5.87 -9.66 -1.87
C VAL A 73 6.10 -10.38 -3.19
N LYS A 74 5.57 -11.59 -3.36
CA LYS A 74 5.73 -12.41 -4.59
C LYS A 74 5.05 -11.78 -5.81
N SER A 75 4.03 -10.95 -5.62
CA SER A 75 3.27 -10.33 -6.71
C SER A 75 3.89 -9.05 -7.26
N LEU A 76 4.82 -8.46 -6.52
CA LEU A 76 5.44 -7.17 -6.82
C LEU A 76 6.88 -7.33 -7.29
N THR A 77 7.32 -6.44 -8.18
CA THR A 77 8.74 -6.23 -8.44
C THR A 77 9.40 -5.55 -7.24
N GLU A 78 10.74 -5.52 -7.20
CA GLU A 78 11.46 -4.85 -6.11
C GLU A 78 11.13 -3.36 -5.98
N ASP A 79 10.98 -2.66 -7.11
CA ASP A 79 10.67 -1.22 -7.09
C ASP A 79 9.22 -0.96 -6.70
N GLU A 80 8.27 -1.81 -7.11
CA GLU A 80 6.89 -1.76 -6.65
C GLU A 80 6.79 -2.06 -5.15
N LEU A 81 7.49 -3.10 -4.66
CA LEU A 81 7.53 -3.45 -3.25
C LEU A 81 8.14 -2.30 -2.42
N ARG A 82 9.22 -1.71 -2.89
CA ARG A 82 9.85 -0.53 -2.24
C ARG A 82 8.87 0.62 -2.14
N ALA A 83 8.12 0.91 -3.22
CA ALA A 83 7.14 1.97 -3.22
C ALA A 83 6.00 1.72 -2.20
N VAL A 84 5.51 0.49 -2.09
CA VAL A 84 4.52 0.08 -1.08
C VAL A 84 5.08 0.22 0.33
N ILE A 85 6.29 -0.25 0.59
CA ILE A 85 6.90 -0.15 1.92
C ILE A 85 7.12 1.31 2.30
N TYR A 86 7.53 2.18 1.37
CA TYR A 86 7.69 3.60 1.67
C TYR A 86 6.36 4.32 1.90
N HIS A 87 5.27 3.85 1.28
CA HIS A 87 3.92 4.30 1.62
C HIS A 87 3.58 3.96 3.08
N GLU A 88 3.83 2.74 3.52
CA GLU A 88 3.62 2.33 4.91
C GLU A 88 4.53 3.10 5.89
N VAL A 89 5.79 3.34 5.52
CA VAL A 89 6.67 4.24 6.29
C VAL A 89 6.07 5.65 6.39
N GLY A 90 5.41 6.13 5.34
CA GLY A 90 4.68 7.40 5.35
C GLY A 90 3.63 7.44 6.45
N HIS A 91 2.80 6.39 6.57
CA HIS A 91 1.82 6.30 7.66
C HIS A 91 2.47 6.37 9.04
N ALA A 92 3.59 5.67 9.24
CA ALA A 92 4.32 5.69 10.50
C ALA A 92 4.90 7.08 10.81
N VAL A 93 5.66 7.65 9.88
CA VAL A 93 6.38 8.93 10.05
C VAL A 93 5.41 10.10 10.24
N LEU A 94 4.31 10.12 9.52
CA LEU A 94 3.28 11.15 9.61
C LEU A 94 2.31 10.93 10.79
N ARG A 95 2.50 9.84 11.57
CA ARG A 95 1.78 9.51 12.79
C ARG A 95 0.26 9.42 12.57
N HIS A 96 -0.15 8.79 11.48
CA HIS A 96 -1.56 8.76 11.08
C HIS A 96 -2.44 8.08 12.13
N THR A 97 -1.98 7.02 12.78
CA THR A 97 -2.72 6.34 13.87
C THR A 97 -2.94 7.26 15.08
N THR A 98 -1.90 7.98 15.52
CA THR A 98 -2.00 8.94 16.62
C THR A 98 -2.89 10.14 16.24
N ARG A 99 -2.76 10.65 15.03
CA ARG A 99 -3.60 11.76 14.53
C ARG A 99 -5.08 11.37 14.48
N GLU A 100 -5.37 10.16 13.98
CA GLU A 100 -6.75 9.62 13.97
C GLU A 100 -7.30 9.45 15.38
N ALA A 101 -6.52 8.88 16.31
CA ALA A 101 -6.92 8.72 17.71
C ALA A 101 -7.20 10.06 18.40
N ASN A 102 -6.33 11.07 18.22
CA ASN A 102 -6.51 12.40 18.77
C ASN A 102 -7.75 13.09 18.20
N TRP A 103 -7.97 12.96 16.88
CA TRP A 103 -9.17 13.48 16.23
C TRP A 103 -10.44 12.82 16.80
N LEU A 104 -10.46 11.49 16.93
CA LEU A 104 -11.61 10.75 17.51
C LEU A 104 -11.91 11.19 18.93
N MET A 105 -10.89 11.39 19.77
CA MET A 105 -11.07 11.92 21.12
C MET A 105 -11.69 13.32 21.09
N SER A 106 -11.20 14.21 20.24
CA SER A 106 -11.69 15.57 20.11
C SER A 106 -13.15 15.63 19.67
N VAL A 107 -13.50 14.91 18.58
CA VAL A 107 -14.89 14.93 18.07
C VAL A 107 -15.88 14.23 19.01
N SER A 108 -15.42 13.21 19.76
CA SER A 108 -16.23 12.55 20.78
C SER A 108 -16.53 13.49 21.95
N ALA A 109 -15.52 14.21 22.44
CA ALA A 109 -15.67 15.19 23.50
C ALA A 109 -16.65 16.30 23.11
N ASN A 110 -16.62 16.76 21.86
CA ASN A 110 -17.47 17.83 21.33
C ASN A 110 -18.80 17.33 20.74
N LYS A 111 -19.05 16.01 20.72
CA LYS A 111 -20.21 15.37 20.09
C LYS A 111 -20.40 15.74 18.61
N THR A 112 -19.30 15.95 17.90
CA THR A 112 -19.27 16.34 16.46
C THR A 112 -18.85 15.22 15.53
N TYR A 113 -18.78 14.00 16.01
CA TYR A 113 -18.41 12.84 15.19
C TYR A 113 -19.42 12.60 14.07
N THR A 114 -18.91 12.47 12.84
CA THR A 114 -19.64 11.91 11.70
C THR A 114 -18.78 10.85 11.00
N LYS A 115 -19.43 9.82 10.47
CA LYS A 115 -18.73 8.78 9.68
C LYS A 115 -18.02 9.39 8.48
N GLU A 116 -18.67 10.34 7.81
CA GLU A 116 -18.10 10.97 6.63
C GLU A 116 -16.82 11.77 6.94
N ALA A 117 -16.80 12.53 8.03
CA ALA A 117 -15.60 13.24 8.47
C ALA A 117 -14.45 12.27 8.81
N HIS A 118 -14.78 11.13 9.44
CA HIS A 118 -13.79 10.09 9.71
C HIS A 118 -13.23 9.45 8.41
N TYR A 119 -14.09 9.14 7.45
CA TYR A 119 -13.68 8.61 6.17
C TYR A 119 -12.81 9.60 5.39
N ASN A 120 -13.18 10.88 5.38
CA ASN A 120 -12.40 11.94 4.77
C ASN A 120 -11.00 12.05 5.39
N LEU A 121 -10.89 11.96 6.73
CA LEU A 121 -9.59 11.95 7.41
C LEU A 121 -8.73 10.76 6.96
N ARG A 122 -9.28 9.55 6.92
CA ARG A 122 -8.53 8.36 6.51
C ARG A 122 -8.08 8.44 5.05
N ARG A 123 -8.97 8.89 4.15
CA ARG A 123 -8.61 9.11 2.74
C ARG A 123 -7.51 10.17 2.57
N ALA A 124 -7.52 11.23 3.40
CA ALA A 124 -6.45 12.22 3.39
C ALA A 124 -5.11 11.61 3.84
N HIS A 125 -5.10 10.72 4.83
CA HIS A 125 -3.92 10.00 5.27
C HIS A 125 -3.31 9.14 4.15
N GLU A 126 -4.13 8.49 3.31
CA GLU A 126 -3.64 7.74 2.14
C GLU A 126 -2.90 8.66 1.15
N TYR A 127 -3.47 9.82 0.84
CA TYR A 127 -2.80 10.79 -0.05
C TYR A 127 -1.50 11.35 0.54
N GLU A 128 -1.45 11.57 1.85
CA GLU A 128 -0.25 12.01 2.54
C GLU A 128 0.83 10.93 2.49
N ALA A 129 0.48 9.66 2.70
CA ALA A 129 1.39 8.52 2.62
C ALA A 129 1.91 8.31 1.17
N ASP A 130 1.05 8.40 0.16
CA ASP A 130 1.44 8.36 -1.26
C ASP A 130 2.44 9.46 -1.60
N ARG A 131 2.19 10.66 -1.09
CA ARG A 131 3.08 11.81 -1.28
C ARG A 131 4.43 11.60 -0.60
N PHE A 132 4.43 11.10 0.63
CA PHE A 132 5.66 10.77 1.35
C PHE A 132 6.48 9.72 0.59
N ALA A 133 5.87 8.63 0.14
CA ALA A 133 6.51 7.59 -0.65
C ALA A 133 7.15 8.19 -1.91
N SER A 134 6.40 9.01 -2.65
CA SER A 134 6.87 9.63 -3.90
C SER A 134 8.07 10.54 -3.69
N TYR A 135 8.08 11.35 -2.63
CA TYR A 135 9.23 12.21 -2.32
C TYR A 135 10.44 11.41 -1.83
N THR A 136 10.21 10.38 -1.03
CA THR A 136 11.27 9.51 -0.53
C THR A 136 11.96 8.75 -1.66
N LEU A 137 11.19 8.19 -2.61
CA LEU A 137 11.72 7.54 -3.80
C LEU A 137 12.56 8.49 -4.64
N LYS A 138 12.07 9.71 -4.86
CA LYS A 138 12.83 10.74 -5.56
C LYS A 138 14.12 11.12 -4.83
N PHE A 139 14.04 11.37 -3.52
CA PHE A 139 15.20 11.72 -2.70
C PHE A 139 16.28 10.63 -2.71
N THR A 140 15.86 9.36 -2.65
CA THR A 140 16.74 8.19 -2.71
C THR A 140 17.16 7.82 -4.14
N ARG A 141 16.75 8.60 -5.15
CA ARG A 141 17.02 8.36 -6.58
C ARG A 141 16.52 6.99 -7.06
N ARG A 142 15.40 6.55 -6.53
CA ARG A 142 14.73 5.31 -6.92
C ARG A 142 13.56 5.61 -7.87
N PRO A 143 13.25 4.71 -8.81
CA PRO A 143 12.08 4.86 -9.66
C PRO A 143 10.81 4.82 -8.81
N ASN A 144 9.81 5.60 -9.20
CA ASN A 144 8.53 5.62 -8.50
C ASN A 144 7.52 4.71 -9.23
N HIS A 145 7.43 3.47 -8.79
CA HIS A 145 6.48 2.47 -9.28
C HIS A 145 5.25 2.31 -8.37
N LEU A 146 4.94 3.30 -7.53
CA LEU A 146 3.72 3.28 -6.71
C LEU A 146 2.43 3.19 -7.57
N PRO A 147 2.29 3.89 -8.70
CA PRO A 147 1.13 3.74 -9.57
C PRO A 147 0.91 2.30 -10.04
N GLU A 148 1.96 1.63 -10.49
CA GLU A 148 1.92 0.25 -10.98
C GLU A 148 1.59 -0.73 -9.85
N ALA A 149 2.17 -0.54 -8.67
CA ALA A 149 1.88 -1.33 -7.47
C ALA A 149 0.41 -1.21 -7.07
N LEU A 150 -0.15 0.00 -7.03
CA LEU A 150 -1.55 0.23 -6.68
C LEU A 150 -2.51 -0.52 -7.62
N PHE A 151 -2.25 -0.52 -8.93
CA PHE A 151 -3.06 -1.28 -9.89
C PHE A 151 -2.93 -2.79 -9.74
N LYS A 152 -1.82 -3.31 -9.22
CA LYS A 152 -1.65 -4.74 -8.95
C LYS A 152 -2.31 -5.20 -7.66
N ILE A 153 -2.30 -4.35 -6.63
CA ILE A 153 -2.82 -4.69 -5.30
C ILE A 153 -4.35 -4.76 -5.30
N VAL A 154 -5.01 -3.97 -6.14
CA VAL A 154 -6.47 -3.88 -6.17
C VAL A 154 -7.00 -4.43 -7.50
N PRO A 155 -7.97 -5.37 -7.47
CA PRO A 155 -8.59 -5.90 -8.68
C PRO A 155 -9.21 -4.80 -9.56
N PRO A 156 -9.18 -4.93 -10.90
CA PRO A 156 -9.60 -3.89 -11.84
C PRO A 156 -11.02 -3.36 -11.63
N GLU A 157 -11.94 -4.22 -11.22
CA GLU A 157 -13.34 -3.87 -10.97
C GLU A 157 -13.50 -2.86 -9.82
N TYR A 158 -12.50 -2.70 -8.96
CA TYR A 158 -12.52 -1.76 -7.83
C TYR A 158 -11.67 -0.50 -8.05
N TRP A 159 -11.01 -0.33 -9.19
CA TRP A 159 -10.12 0.82 -9.39
C TRP A 159 -10.82 2.18 -9.29
N ASN A 160 -12.09 2.26 -9.70
CA ASN A 160 -12.92 3.46 -9.60
C ASN A 160 -13.73 3.55 -8.29
N VAL A 161 -13.63 2.54 -7.43
CA VAL A 161 -14.43 2.49 -6.21
C VAL A 161 -13.71 3.24 -5.10
N GLU A 162 -14.40 4.20 -4.51
CA GLU A 162 -13.96 4.86 -3.27
C GLU A 162 -14.45 4.04 -2.08
N PHE A 163 -13.52 3.60 -1.25
CA PHE A 163 -13.80 2.90 -0.01
C PHE A 163 -13.86 3.87 1.17
N PRO A 164 -14.50 3.50 2.29
CA PRO A 164 -14.55 4.36 3.49
C PRO A 164 -13.16 4.80 3.96
N THR A 165 -12.15 3.94 3.82
CA THR A 165 -10.81 4.16 4.33
C THR A 165 -9.79 4.50 3.26
N HIS A 166 -10.10 4.27 1.99
CA HIS A 166 -9.18 4.47 0.88
C HIS A 166 -9.85 5.19 -0.27
N PRO A 167 -9.18 6.18 -0.87
CA PRO A 167 -9.62 6.78 -2.14
C PRO A 167 -9.63 5.75 -3.27
N SER A 168 -10.27 6.07 -4.37
CA SER A 168 -10.17 5.23 -5.57
C SER A 168 -8.71 5.10 -6.03
N ILE A 169 -8.36 3.94 -6.59
CA ILE A 169 -7.00 3.72 -7.12
C ILE A 169 -6.69 4.73 -8.23
N ILE A 170 -7.67 5.05 -9.08
CA ILE A 170 -7.48 6.02 -10.16
C ILE A 170 -7.13 7.40 -9.61
N ASP A 171 -7.80 7.88 -8.56
CA ASP A 171 -7.49 9.17 -7.95
C ASP A 171 -6.10 9.17 -7.31
N ARG A 172 -5.73 8.11 -6.60
CA ARG A 172 -4.39 7.96 -6.01
C ARG A 172 -3.32 8.00 -7.10
N VAL A 173 -3.47 7.17 -8.14
CA VAL A 173 -2.53 7.11 -9.27
C VAL A 173 -2.42 8.46 -9.99
N HIS A 174 -3.54 9.15 -10.23
CA HIS A 174 -3.52 10.48 -10.86
C HIS A 174 -2.70 11.48 -10.03
N ARG A 175 -2.91 11.51 -8.72
CA ARG A 175 -2.16 12.40 -7.80
C ARG A 175 -0.68 12.06 -7.77
N VAL A 176 -0.31 10.77 -7.67
CA VAL A 176 1.09 10.34 -7.69
C VAL A 176 1.77 10.72 -9.00
N LYS A 177 1.14 10.47 -10.15
CA LYS A 177 1.67 10.89 -11.47
C LYS A 177 1.83 12.40 -11.57
N THR A 178 0.93 13.18 -10.99
CA THR A 178 1.06 14.63 -10.94
C THR A 178 2.30 15.07 -10.13
N ILE A 179 2.59 14.40 -9.01
CA ILE A 179 3.80 14.66 -8.21
C ILE A 179 5.07 14.34 -9.02
N ILE A 180 5.07 13.19 -9.69
CA ILE A 180 6.21 12.76 -10.53
C ILE A 180 6.48 13.79 -11.62
N ASN A 181 5.45 14.21 -12.37
CA ASN A 181 5.55 15.08 -13.53
C ASN A 181 5.93 16.53 -13.17
N LYS A 182 5.48 17.04 -12.02
CA LYS A 182 5.84 18.39 -11.55
C LYS A 182 7.25 18.49 -10.96
N GLY A 183 8.04 17.43 -11.05
CA GLY A 183 9.38 17.42 -10.51
C GLY A 183 9.44 17.43 -8.97
N GLY A 184 8.30 17.41 -8.31
CA GLY A 184 8.19 17.21 -6.87
C GLY A 184 8.62 18.40 -5.99
N PHE A 185 8.65 19.63 -6.52
CA PHE A 185 8.78 20.88 -5.73
C PHE A 185 7.95 21.97 -6.39
#